data_38ad438a5bf7a93fb8e97fd58a7ad019
#
_entry.id   38ad438a5bf7a93fb8e97fd58a7ad019
#
_cell.length_a   1.000
_cell.length_b   1.000
_cell.length_c   1.000
_cell.angle_alpha   90.00
_cell.angle_beta   90.00
_cell.angle_gamma   90.00
#
_symmetry.space_group_name_H-M   'P 1'
#
loop_
_entity.id
_entity.type
_entity.pdbx_description
1 polymer ?
#
loop_
_entity_poly.entity_id
_entity_poly.type
_entity_poly.pdbx_seq_one_letter_code
_entity_poly.pdbx_strand_id
1 'polypeptide(L)'
;MYKRQHLIASFVRLGRTKEIIEKQTHWYKLIKDNEEFLEPVSDQLLLVGASGQFPEAIAMFERHAPWAAETVSDHNRHLFYRSAAVLFQKLSATQPTIKLQMPSGFDCHRDDGTYQSSDLASWFSTQSRKLASQFDARNENSYYTELIAETDELAEKISSASG
;
A
#
# COMPACT_ATOMS: atom_id res chain seq x y z
N MET A 1 9.43 -11.34 -13.82
CA MET A 1 9.18 -10.24 -12.87
C MET A 1 7.83 -9.53 -13.09
N TYR A 2 7.38 -9.34 -14.32
CA TYR A 2 6.09 -8.70 -14.66
C TYR A 2 4.81 -9.49 -14.25
N LYS A 3 4.91 -10.76 -13.94
CA LYS A 3 3.73 -11.63 -13.75
C LYS A 3 3.03 -11.52 -12.39
N ARG A 4 3.68 -10.99 -11.34
CA ARG A 4 3.10 -10.97 -9.99
C ARG A 4 2.29 -9.71 -9.67
N GLN A 5 2.67 -8.56 -10.21
CA GLN A 5 1.91 -7.31 -10.04
C GLN A 5 0.50 -7.39 -10.62
N HIS A 6 0.31 -8.25 -11.63
CA HIS A 6 -0.99 -8.43 -12.27
C HIS A 6 -1.87 -9.49 -11.59
N LEU A 7 -1.36 -10.21 -10.59
CA LEU A 7 -2.10 -11.32 -10.01
C LEU A 7 -3.35 -10.83 -9.27
N ILE A 8 -3.20 -9.87 -8.35
CA ILE A 8 -4.34 -9.30 -7.62
C ILE A 8 -5.32 -8.67 -8.60
N ALA A 9 -4.86 -7.83 -9.51
CA ALA A 9 -5.69 -7.20 -10.53
C ALA A 9 -6.42 -8.24 -11.39
N SER A 10 -5.75 -9.33 -11.78
CA SER A 10 -6.35 -10.40 -12.57
C SER A 10 -7.48 -11.12 -11.81
N PHE A 11 -7.26 -11.47 -10.54
CA PHE A 11 -8.30 -12.09 -9.71
C PHE A 11 -9.51 -11.17 -9.54
N VAL A 12 -9.28 -9.88 -9.30
CA VAL A 12 -10.34 -8.89 -9.15
C VAL A 12 -11.15 -8.73 -10.45
N ARG A 13 -10.47 -8.63 -11.60
CA ARG A 13 -11.12 -8.54 -12.91
C ARG A 13 -11.96 -9.78 -13.24
N LEU A 14 -11.55 -10.95 -12.78
CA LEU A 14 -12.27 -12.20 -12.94
C LEU A 14 -13.39 -12.42 -11.91
N GLY A 15 -13.65 -11.45 -11.02
CA GLY A 15 -14.63 -11.58 -9.95
C GLY A 15 -14.23 -12.56 -8.83
N ARG A 16 -12.95 -12.90 -8.73
CA ARG A 16 -12.40 -13.86 -7.75
C ARG A 16 -11.73 -13.19 -6.57
N THR A 17 -12.20 -12.01 -6.19
CA THR A 17 -11.60 -11.20 -5.12
C THR A 17 -11.60 -11.93 -3.77
N LYS A 18 -12.69 -12.60 -3.44
CA LYS A 18 -12.78 -13.37 -2.18
C LYS A 18 -11.73 -14.47 -2.10
N GLU A 19 -11.48 -15.16 -3.19
CA GLU A 19 -10.48 -16.22 -3.25
C GLU A 19 -9.07 -15.71 -2.97
N ILE A 20 -8.69 -14.54 -3.53
CA ILE A 20 -7.37 -13.97 -3.28
C ILE A 20 -7.23 -13.47 -1.85
N ILE A 21 -8.29 -12.92 -1.27
CA ILE A 21 -8.33 -12.52 0.15
C ILE A 21 -8.11 -13.73 1.06
N GLU A 22 -8.76 -14.85 0.80
CA GLU A 22 -8.60 -16.08 1.57
C GLU A 22 -7.18 -16.64 1.50
N LYS A 23 -6.52 -16.54 0.35
CA LYS A 23 -5.14 -17.00 0.14
C LYS A 23 -4.08 -16.04 0.64
N GLN A 24 -4.44 -14.81 0.97
CA GLN A 24 -3.53 -13.74 1.33
C GLN A 24 -2.61 -14.12 2.49
N THR A 25 -3.14 -14.66 3.58
CA THR A 25 -2.36 -15.02 4.77
C THR A 25 -1.26 -16.04 4.45
N HIS A 26 -1.56 -17.01 3.58
CA HIS A 26 -0.58 -18.01 3.17
C HIS A 26 0.56 -17.37 2.35
N TRP A 27 0.22 -16.54 1.38
CA TRP A 27 1.22 -15.90 0.53
C TRP A 27 2.08 -14.89 1.29
N TYR A 28 1.47 -14.13 2.20
CA TYR A 28 2.20 -13.18 3.02
C TYR A 28 3.27 -13.86 3.89
N LYS A 29 2.97 -15.04 4.45
CA LYS A 29 3.96 -15.81 5.22
C LYS A 29 5.23 -16.16 4.45
N LEU A 30 5.14 -16.27 3.13
CA LEU A 30 6.29 -16.61 2.27
C LEU A 30 7.22 -15.43 1.99
N ILE A 31 6.75 -14.20 2.20
CA ILE A 31 7.47 -12.98 1.78
C ILE A 31 7.80 -12.02 2.93
N LYS A 32 7.17 -12.17 4.07
CA LYS A 32 7.21 -11.18 5.16
C LYS A 32 8.57 -11.03 5.87
N ASP A 33 9.48 -11.96 5.69
CA ASP A 33 10.75 -12.00 6.42
C ASP A 33 11.97 -11.61 5.57
N ASN A 34 11.77 -11.20 4.32
CA ASN A 34 12.84 -10.76 3.43
C ASN A 34 12.50 -9.40 2.80
N GLU A 35 13.32 -8.39 3.10
CA GLU A 35 13.14 -7.00 2.62
C GLU A 35 13.20 -6.85 1.10
N GLU A 36 13.83 -7.80 0.38
CA GLU A 36 13.81 -7.84 -1.08
C GLU A 36 12.38 -8.01 -1.66
N PHE A 37 11.45 -8.47 -0.83
CA PHE A 37 10.05 -8.65 -1.21
C PHE A 37 9.15 -7.46 -0.87
N LEU A 38 9.70 -6.25 -0.73
CA LEU A 38 8.89 -5.05 -0.44
C LEU A 38 7.81 -4.80 -1.51
N GLU A 39 8.08 -5.09 -2.77
CA GLU A 39 7.09 -4.98 -3.86
C GLU A 39 5.88 -5.91 -3.63
N PRO A 40 6.03 -7.26 -3.51
CA PRO A 40 4.89 -8.12 -3.24
C PRO A 40 4.25 -7.88 -1.86
N VAL A 41 5.00 -7.42 -0.86
CA VAL A 41 4.44 -6.97 0.42
C VAL A 41 3.53 -5.78 0.23
N SER A 42 3.90 -4.83 -0.62
CA SER A 42 3.07 -3.66 -0.94
C SER A 42 1.73 -4.06 -1.58
N ASP A 43 1.73 -5.07 -2.44
CA ASP A 43 0.51 -5.64 -3.03
C ASP A 43 -0.37 -6.31 -1.97
N GLN A 44 0.22 -7.02 -1.01
CA GLN A 44 -0.53 -7.59 0.10
C GLN A 44 -1.13 -6.50 1.00
N LEU A 45 -0.38 -5.44 1.28
CA LEU A 45 -0.86 -4.30 2.05
C LEU A 45 -2.06 -3.61 1.36
N LEU A 46 -1.99 -3.43 0.04
CA LEU A 46 -3.10 -2.93 -0.75
C LEU A 46 -4.36 -3.81 -0.60
N LEU A 47 -4.20 -5.10 -0.74
CA LEU A 47 -5.31 -6.06 -0.67
C LEU A 47 -5.98 -6.05 0.71
N VAL A 48 -5.19 -6.16 1.80
CA VAL A 48 -5.72 -6.18 3.17
C VAL A 48 -6.32 -4.83 3.57
N GLY A 49 -5.67 -3.73 3.20
CA GLY A 49 -6.15 -2.38 3.48
C GLY A 49 -7.45 -2.06 2.74
N ALA A 50 -7.53 -2.36 1.46
CA ALA A 50 -8.73 -2.14 0.64
C ALA A 50 -9.89 -3.06 1.04
N SER A 51 -9.61 -4.27 1.53
CA SER A 51 -10.64 -5.20 2.00
C SER A 51 -11.17 -4.90 3.42
N GLY A 52 -10.61 -3.90 4.10
CA GLY A 52 -11.07 -3.50 5.43
C GLY A 52 -10.54 -4.35 6.58
N GLN A 53 -9.54 -5.19 6.35
CA GLN A 53 -8.86 -5.97 7.39
C GLN A 53 -7.84 -5.09 8.11
N PHE A 54 -8.32 -4.07 8.83
CA PHE A 54 -7.47 -3.01 9.39
C PHE A 54 -6.47 -3.47 10.45
N PRO A 55 -6.80 -4.34 11.41
CA PRO A 55 -5.79 -4.82 12.35
C PRO A 55 -4.60 -5.48 11.67
N GLU A 56 -4.84 -6.33 10.69
CA GLU A 56 -3.81 -7.01 9.90
C GLU A 56 -3.03 -6.04 9.02
N ALA A 57 -3.73 -5.09 8.39
CA ALA A 57 -3.11 -4.07 7.54
C ALA A 57 -2.20 -3.13 8.33
N ILE A 58 -2.61 -2.70 9.53
CA ILE A 58 -1.79 -1.86 10.42
C ILE A 58 -0.56 -2.63 10.86
N ALA A 59 -0.70 -3.88 11.31
CA ALA A 59 0.43 -4.71 11.70
C ALA A 59 1.42 -4.92 10.55
N MET A 60 0.91 -5.14 9.35
CA MET A 60 1.72 -5.28 8.13
C MET A 60 2.45 -3.98 7.79
N PHE A 61 1.76 -2.84 7.88
CA PHE A 61 2.37 -1.53 7.69
C PHE A 61 3.50 -1.29 8.69
N GLU A 62 3.26 -1.47 9.99
CA GLU A 62 4.27 -1.25 11.04
C GLU A 62 5.49 -2.15 10.87
N ARG A 63 5.29 -3.38 10.43
CA ARG A 63 6.38 -4.34 10.18
C ARG A 63 7.27 -3.91 9.01
N HIS A 64 6.69 -3.40 7.94
CA HIS A 64 7.40 -3.17 6.67
C HIS A 64 7.69 -1.70 6.36
N ALA A 65 7.13 -0.76 7.09
CA ALA A 65 7.44 0.66 6.94
C ALA A 65 8.95 0.96 7.10
N PRO A 66 9.70 0.31 8.02
CA PRO A 66 11.15 0.48 8.08
C PRO A 66 11.86 0.10 6.77
N TRP A 67 11.42 -0.95 6.08
CA TRP A 67 11.98 -1.32 4.78
C TRP A 67 11.77 -0.24 3.72
N ALA A 68 10.59 0.36 3.70
CA ALA A 68 10.28 1.45 2.78
C ALA A 68 11.08 2.73 3.11
N ALA A 69 11.37 2.98 4.39
CA ALA A 69 12.22 4.10 4.81
C ALA A 69 13.67 3.92 4.36
N GLU A 70 14.18 2.71 4.39
CA GLU A 70 15.61 2.39 4.17
C GLU A 70 15.93 1.95 2.74
N THR A 71 14.92 1.51 1.95
CA THR A 71 15.17 1.01 0.59
C THR A 71 15.83 2.06 -0.30
N VAL A 72 16.79 1.60 -1.10
CA VAL A 72 17.41 2.42 -2.17
C VAL A 72 16.57 2.45 -3.44
N SER A 73 15.54 1.61 -3.53
CA SER A 73 14.66 1.53 -4.69
C SER A 73 13.49 2.49 -4.56
N ASP A 74 13.51 3.58 -5.31
CA ASP A 74 12.39 4.52 -5.40
C ASP A 74 11.12 3.87 -5.99
N HIS A 75 11.28 2.86 -6.85
CA HIS A 75 10.16 2.07 -7.36
C HIS A 75 9.45 1.33 -6.23
N ASN A 76 10.19 0.58 -5.40
CA ASN A 76 9.61 -0.15 -4.28
C ASN A 76 9.01 0.80 -3.24
N ARG A 77 9.66 1.93 -2.97
CA ARG A 77 9.14 2.97 -2.08
C ARG A 77 7.83 3.54 -2.60
N HIS A 78 7.74 3.83 -3.89
CA HIS A 78 6.51 4.30 -4.53
C HIS A 78 5.35 3.32 -4.35
N LEU A 79 5.59 2.03 -4.60
CA LEU A 79 4.57 0.99 -4.45
C LEU A 79 4.06 0.88 -3.01
N PHE A 80 4.96 0.92 -2.04
CA PHE A 80 4.59 0.89 -0.63
C PHE A 80 3.78 2.14 -0.23
N TYR A 81 4.20 3.32 -0.66
CA TYR A 81 3.51 4.58 -0.33
C TYR A 81 2.09 4.63 -0.91
N ARG A 82 1.89 4.18 -2.15
CA ARG A 82 0.53 4.13 -2.74
C ARG A 82 -0.38 3.17 -1.99
N SER A 83 0.13 2.02 -1.57
CA SER A 83 -0.64 1.03 -0.79
C SER A 83 -0.97 1.57 0.60
N ALA A 84 -0.04 2.23 1.26
CA ALA A 84 -0.25 2.90 2.54
C ALA A 84 -1.28 4.04 2.42
N ALA A 85 -1.26 4.82 1.34
CA ALA A 85 -2.25 5.86 1.10
C ALA A 85 -3.67 5.29 1.03
N VAL A 86 -3.86 4.17 0.34
CA VAL A 86 -5.16 3.47 0.28
C VAL A 86 -5.59 2.99 1.66
N LEU A 87 -4.69 2.35 2.41
CA LEU A 87 -4.98 1.88 3.77
C LEU A 87 -5.49 3.03 4.66
N PHE A 88 -4.74 4.11 4.75
CA PHE A 88 -5.09 5.22 5.65
C PHE A 88 -6.31 5.99 5.17
N GLN A 89 -6.56 6.08 3.88
CA GLN A 89 -7.78 6.66 3.35
C GLN A 89 -9.02 5.85 3.77
N LYS A 90 -8.97 4.53 3.62
CA LYS A 90 -10.05 3.64 4.06
C LYS A 90 -10.24 3.68 5.58
N LEU A 91 -9.13 3.67 6.30
CA LEU A 91 -9.14 3.73 7.76
C LEU A 91 -9.72 5.04 8.31
N SER A 92 -9.51 6.16 7.63
CA SER A 92 -9.99 7.48 8.06
C SER A 92 -11.52 7.55 8.20
N ALA A 93 -12.25 6.72 7.47
CA ALA A 93 -13.71 6.66 7.56
C ALA A 93 -14.22 6.04 8.87
N THR A 94 -13.43 5.16 9.51
CA THR A 94 -13.82 4.40 10.71
C THR A 94 -12.97 4.71 11.94
N GLN A 95 -11.70 5.02 11.74
CA GLN A 95 -10.73 5.31 12.79
C GLN A 95 -9.96 6.60 12.46
N PRO A 96 -10.55 7.78 12.74
CA PRO A 96 -9.93 9.07 12.42
C PRO A 96 -8.59 9.28 13.11
N THR A 97 -8.42 8.78 14.33
CA THR A 97 -7.20 8.87 15.12
C THR A 97 -6.69 7.47 15.45
N ILE A 98 -5.41 7.22 15.21
CA ILE A 98 -4.77 5.93 15.49
C ILE A 98 -3.45 6.10 16.23
N LYS A 99 -3.07 5.08 16.98
CA LYS A 99 -1.71 4.91 17.50
C LYS A 99 -0.99 3.90 16.64
N LEU A 100 0.24 4.25 16.25
CA LEU A 100 1.00 3.42 15.33
C LEU A 100 2.49 3.69 15.45
N GLN A 101 3.30 2.67 15.24
CA GLN A 101 4.75 2.77 15.17
C GLN A 101 5.15 3.22 13.76
N MET A 102 5.74 4.42 13.69
CA MET A 102 6.20 5.03 12.45
C MET A 102 7.73 5.15 12.50
N PRO A 103 8.46 4.75 11.45
CA PRO A 103 9.90 4.99 11.38
C PRO A 103 10.22 6.47 11.47
N SER A 104 11.27 6.82 12.23
CA SER A 104 11.76 8.21 12.34
C SER A 104 12.32 8.75 11.02
N GLY A 105 12.60 7.90 10.06
CA GLY A 105 13.01 8.29 8.71
C GLY A 105 11.91 8.89 7.83
N PHE A 106 10.66 8.81 8.25
CA PHE A 106 9.56 9.50 7.56
C PHE A 106 9.33 10.88 8.15
N ASP A 107 9.20 11.89 7.29
CA ASP A 107 8.95 13.28 7.73
C ASP A 107 7.64 13.45 8.51
N CYS A 108 6.70 12.53 8.33
CA CYS A 108 5.44 12.54 9.07
C CYS A 108 5.54 11.90 10.47
N HIS A 109 6.72 11.43 10.88
CA HIS A 109 6.93 10.83 12.20
C HIS A 109 6.56 11.77 13.34
N ARG A 110 5.90 11.21 14.37
CA ARG A 110 5.56 11.91 15.62
C ARG A 110 6.03 11.07 16.81
N ASP A 111 6.68 11.72 17.76
CA ASP A 111 7.23 11.04 18.95
C ASP A 111 6.15 10.45 19.85
N ASP A 112 4.93 11.05 19.85
CA ASP A 112 3.80 10.56 20.65
C ASP A 112 3.10 9.34 20.04
N GLY A 113 3.47 8.97 18.81
CA GLY A 113 2.89 7.81 18.11
C GLY A 113 1.41 7.94 17.76
N THR A 114 0.83 9.13 17.89
CA THR A 114 -0.59 9.39 17.61
C THR A 114 -0.75 10.16 16.32
N TYR A 115 -1.58 9.64 15.42
CA TYR A 115 -1.76 10.17 14.06
C TYR A 115 -3.24 10.36 13.72
N GLN A 116 -3.52 11.39 12.89
CA GLN A 116 -4.77 11.47 12.17
C GLN A 116 -4.66 10.61 10.90
N SER A 117 -5.59 9.68 10.72
CA SER A 117 -5.56 8.77 9.55
C SER A 117 -5.63 9.53 8.22
N SER A 118 -6.42 10.63 8.16
CA SER A 118 -6.51 11.49 6.98
C SER A 118 -5.18 12.19 6.66
N ASP A 119 -4.42 12.61 7.66
CA ASP A 119 -3.12 13.26 7.47
C ASP A 119 -2.11 12.25 6.91
N LEU A 120 -2.11 11.02 7.41
CA LEU A 120 -1.28 9.95 6.88
C LEU A 120 -1.65 9.61 5.44
N ALA A 121 -2.94 9.50 5.13
CA ALA A 121 -3.41 9.28 3.77
C ALA A 121 -2.90 10.36 2.81
N SER A 122 -2.99 11.62 3.21
CA SER A 122 -2.51 12.76 2.43
C SER A 122 -1.00 12.73 2.25
N TRP A 123 -0.25 12.44 3.31
CA TRP A 123 1.21 12.38 3.24
C TRP A 123 1.69 11.29 2.28
N PHE A 124 1.21 10.06 2.44
CA PHE A 124 1.58 8.94 1.57
C PHE A 124 1.14 9.15 0.12
N SER A 125 -0.06 9.70 -0.09
CA SER A 125 -0.55 10.06 -1.42
C SER A 125 0.36 11.11 -2.09
N THR A 126 0.74 12.16 -1.37
CA THR A 126 1.63 13.22 -1.86
C THR A 126 3.00 12.66 -2.22
N GLN A 127 3.60 11.84 -1.36
CA GLN A 127 4.90 11.22 -1.61
C GLN A 127 4.87 10.25 -2.80
N SER A 128 3.83 9.45 -2.90
CA SER A 128 3.60 8.53 -4.01
C SER A 128 3.50 9.28 -5.35
N ARG A 129 2.72 10.37 -5.40
CA ARG A 129 2.56 11.20 -6.60
C ARG A 129 3.85 11.93 -6.97
N LYS A 130 4.62 12.39 -6.00
CA LYS A 130 5.93 13.03 -6.24
C LYS A 130 6.89 12.06 -6.92
N LEU A 131 7.00 10.83 -6.42
CA LEU A 131 7.83 9.80 -7.06
C LEU A 131 7.32 9.44 -8.44
N ALA A 132 6.01 9.30 -8.63
CA ALA A 132 5.40 9.04 -9.93
C ALA A 132 5.75 10.13 -10.95
N SER A 133 5.65 11.39 -10.58
CA SER A 133 5.99 12.52 -11.46
C SER A 133 7.48 12.53 -11.83
N GLN A 134 8.37 12.18 -10.91
CA GLN A 134 9.80 12.09 -11.17
C GLN A 134 10.13 10.95 -12.15
N PHE A 135 9.50 9.78 -12.00
CA PHE A 135 9.66 8.66 -12.92
C PHE A 135 9.10 8.97 -14.31
N ASP A 136 7.89 9.53 -14.38
CA ASP A 136 7.24 9.84 -15.65
C ASP A 136 8.00 10.90 -16.42
N ALA A 137 8.51 11.95 -15.76
CA ALA A 137 9.36 12.97 -16.37
C ALA A 137 10.66 12.37 -16.92
N ARG A 138 11.32 11.49 -16.17
CA ARG A 138 12.56 10.84 -16.61
C ARG A 138 12.33 9.88 -17.78
N ASN A 139 11.20 9.17 -17.76
CA ASN A 139 10.88 8.14 -18.76
C ASN A 139 10.07 8.71 -19.94
N GLU A 140 9.73 10.00 -19.91
CA GLU A 140 8.95 10.69 -20.95
C GLU A 140 7.61 10.01 -21.24
N ASN A 141 6.91 9.57 -20.18
CA ASN A 141 5.60 8.94 -20.27
C ASN A 141 4.73 9.26 -19.04
N SER A 142 3.56 8.62 -18.93
CA SER A 142 2.60 8.78 -17.81
C SER A 142 2.35 7.48 -17.03
N TYR A 143 3.23 6.49 -17.18
CA TYR A 143 3.01 5.13 -16.64
C TYR A 143 2.73 5.12 -15.14
N TYR A 144 3.54 5.80 -14.33
CA TYR A 144 3.36 5.79 -12.87
C TYR A 144 2.15 6.59 -12.41
N THR A 145 1.84 7.69 -13.09
CA THR A 145 0.61 8.46 -12.82
C THR A 145 -0.64 7.63 -13.12
N GLU A 146 -0.64 6.92 -14.25
CA GLU A 146 -1.72 6.00 -14.62
C GLU A 146 -1.82 4.82 -13.64
N LEU A 147 -0.70 4.31 -13.16
CA LEU A 147 -0.65 3.22 -12.17
C LEU A 147 -1.31 3.62 -10.84
N ILE A 148 -1.17 4.87 -10.39
CA ILE A 148 -1.88 5.37 -9.21
C ILE A 148 -3.39 5.32 -9.44
N ALA A 149 -3.88 5.81 -10.57
CA ALA A 149 -5.32 5.79 -10.92
C ALA A 149 -5.86 4.35 -10.99
N GLU A 150 -5.11 3.44 -11.60
CA GLU A 150 -5.46 2.01 -11.65
C GLU A 150 -5.49 1.37 -10.26
N THR A 151 -4.59 1.77 -9.37
CA THR A 151 -4.54 1.29 -7.99
C THR A 151 -5.77 1.75 -7.20
N ASP A 152 -6.18 3.01 -7.35
CA ASP A 152 -7.36 3.55 -6.71
C ASP A 152 -8.64 2.82 -7.19
N GLU A 153 -8.75 2.57 -8.49
CA GLU A 153 -9.85 1.80 -9.08
C GLU A 153 -9.87 0.35 -8.57
N LEU A 154 -8.72 -0.29 -8.50
CA LEU A 154 -8.57 -1.65 -7.97
C LEU A 154 -8.98 -1.72 -6.50
N ALA A 155 -8.58 -0.74 -5.69
CA ALA A 155 -8.94 -0.65 -4.28
C ALA A 155 -10.46 -0.53 -4.09
N GLU A 156 -11.16 0.25 -4.93
CA GLU A 156 -12.61 0.35 -4.89
C GLU A 156 -13.30 -0.97 -5.24
N LYS A 157 -12.80 -1.70 -6.23
CA LYS A 157 -13.31 -3.03 -6.59
C LYS A 157 -13.10 -4.05 -5.47
N ILE A 158 -11.95 -4.03 -4.80
CA ILE A 158 -11.67 -4.90 -3.64
C ILE A 158 -12.62 -4.56 -2.49
N SER A 159 -12.80 -3.29 -2.18
CA SER A 159 -13.71 -2.83 -1.12
C SER A 159 -15.15 -3.27 -1.37
N SER A 160 -15.63 -3.14 -2.60
CA SER A 160 -16.99 -3.54 -2.99
C SER A 160 -17.23 -5.04 -2.88
N ALA A 161 -16.21 -5.85 -3.16
CA ALA A 161 -16.30 -7.32 -3.07
C ALA A 161 -16.22 -7.84 -1.62
N SER A 162 -15.70 -7.03 -0.69
CA SER A 162 -15.49 -7.40 0.72
C SER A 162 -16.66 -7.01 1.63
N GLY A 163 -17.53 -6.15 1.12
CA GLY A 163 -18.70 -5.65 1.82
C GLY A 163 -19.87 -6.63 1.92
#